data_d1fc72eb5070aacbededcdb6deb835d0
#
_entry.id   d1fc72eb5070aacbededcdb6deb835d0
#
_cell.length_a   1.000
_cell.length_b   1.000
_cell.length_c   1.000
_cell.angle_alpha   90.00
_cell.angle_beta   90.00
_cell.angle_gamma   90.00
#
_symmetry.space_group_name_H-M   'P 1'
#
loop_
_entity.id
_entity.type
_entity.pdbx_description
1 polymer ?
#
loop_
_entity_poly.entity_id
_entity_poly.type
_entity_poly.pdbx_seq_one_letter_code
_entity_poly.pdbx_strand_id
1 'polypeptide(L)'
;NMITINMYEDDGPAIEKIGYALTKPATTAVTVKAIPSPALVAEYNRDHNTKMEEFPIDNVTLEDNGSLTVPAGKMASENISMNLSAEGLEPDTPYLLAITLTQNTTGIEAQASKQVIYYRISFRIKTTTCQPSEWETIEIPPLLPNLTSVFYVNTETYQPSIAAAWGAKVNFSQLYSLGN
;
A
#
# COMPACT_ATOMS: atom_id res chain seq x y z
N ASN A 1 -13.47 3.47 -11.73
CA ASN A 1 -12.02 3.27 -11.93
C ASN A 1 -11.39 2.93 -10.59
N MET A 2 -10.59 1.86 -10.56
CA MET A 2 -9.79 1.49 -9.40
C MET A 2 -8.31 1.58 -9.79
N ILE A 3 -7.52 2.20 -8.93
CA ILE A 3 -6.06 2.31 -9.03
C ILE A 3 -5.47 1.46 -7.92
N THR A 4 -4.42 0.69 -8.21
CA THR A 4 -3.74 -0.13 -7.19
C THR A 4 -2.41 0.52 -6.84
N ILE A 5 -2.18 0.71 -5.55
CA ILE A 5 -0.96 1.27 -4.98
C ILE A 5 -0.33 0.22 -4.07
N ASN A 6 0.95 -0.05 -4.27
CA ASN A 6 1.73 -0.90 -3.37
C ASN A 6 2.69 0.00 -2.60
N MET A 7 2.62 -0.05 -1.30
CA MET A 7 3.49 0.67 -0.38
C MET A 7 4.39 -0.32 0.35
N TYR A 8 5.61 0.07 0.63
CA TYR A 8 6.57 -0.73 1.38
C TYR A 8 7.10 0.08 2.57
N GLU A 9 7.48 -0.61 3.63
CA GLU A 9 7.90 -0.03 4.91
C GLU A 9 8.96 1.08 4.78
N ASP A 10 9.92 0.92 3.86
CA ASP A 10 11.06 1.84 3.73
C ASP A 10 10.94 2.84 2.56
N ASP A 11 9.86 2.80 1.78
CA ASP A 11 9.77 3.60 0.55
C ASP A 11 9.30 5.05 0.80
N GLY A 12 8.92 5.39 2.03
CA GLY A 12 8.31 6.68 2.35
C GLY A 12 6.86 6.78 1.83
N PRO A 13 6.26 7.97 1.86
CA PRO A 13 4.88 8.17 1.42
C PRO A 13 4.72 7.93 -0.08
N ALA A 14 3.65 7.24 -0.48
CA ALA A 14 3.28 7.12 -1.87
C ALA A 14 2.70 8.44 -2.38
N ILE A 15 3.07 8.84 -3.61
CA ILE A 15 2.60 10.08 -4.22
C ILE A 15 1.81 9.75 -5.48
N GLU A 16 0.52 10.10 -5.46
CA GLU A 16 -0.37 9.97 -6.59
C GLU A 16 -0.79 11.34 -7.13
N LYS A 17 -1.17 11.38 -8.39
CA LYS A 17 -1.62 12.61 -9.04
C LYS A 17 -3.12 12.54 -9.35
N ILE A 18 -3.85 13.58 -8.92
CA ILE A 18 -5.27 13.72 -9.21
C ILE A 18 -5.46 14.89 -10.17
N GLY A 19 -6.18 14.66 -11.25
CA GLY A 19 -6.58 15.68 -12.21
C GLY A 19 -8.06 15.58 -12.56
N TYR A 20 -8.62 16.63 -13.12
CA TYR A 20 -10.00 16.67 -13.58
C TYR A 20 -10.07 17.12 -15.03
N ALA A 21 -10.86 16.41 -15.84
CA ALA A 21 -11.03 16.71 -17.25
C ALA A 21 -12.51 16.83 -17.62
N LEU A 22 -12.81 17.78 -18.48
CA LEU A 22 -14.12 18.03 -19.08
C LEU A 22 -14.19 17.43 -20.49
N THR A 23 -15.38 17.13 -20.96
CA THR A 23 -15.63 16.66 -22.34
C THR A 23 -15.61 17.79 -23.37
N LYS A 24 -15.74 19.05 -22.91
CA LYS A 24 -15.71 20.27 -23.74
C LYS A 24 -14.93 21.36 -23.00
N PRO A 25 -14.35 22.34 -23.73
CA PRO A 25 -13.71 23.48 -23.10
C PRO A 25 -14.66 24.21 -22.15
N ALA A 26 -14.15 24.56 -20.98
CA ALA A 26 -14.90 25.33 -20.00
C ALA A 26 -15.19 26.75 -20.51
N THR A 27 -16.43 27.21 -20.46
CA THR A 27 -16.77 28.59 -20.80
C THR A 27 -16.35 29.58 -19.70
N THR A 28 -16.34 29.13 -18.47
CA THR A 28 -15.87 29.85 -17.27
C THR A 28 -14.97 28.91 -16.49
N ALA A 29 -14.17 29.44 -15.55
CA ALA A 29 -13.35 28.59 -14.69
C ALA A 29 -14.23 27.63 -13.86
N VAL A 30 -13.85 26.34 -13.84
CA VAL A 30 -14.56 25.28 -13.11
C VAL A 30 -13.70 24.81 -11.96
N THR A 31 -14.20 24.95 -10.74
CA THR A 31 -13.53 24.47 -9.54
C THR A 31 -14.14 23.14 -9.08
N VAL A 32 -13.27 22.19 -8.81
CA VAL A 32 -13.59 20.85 -8.33
C VAL A 32 -12.82 20.60 -7.03
N LYS A 33 -13.47 19.96 -6.08
CA LYS A 33 -12.88 19.58 -4.79
C LYS A 33 -12.72 18.07 -4.72
N ALA A 34 -11.50 17.61 -4.51
CA ALA A 34 -11.18 16.22 -4.17
C ALA A 34 -11.32 16.04 -2.65
N ILE A 35 -12.14 15.09 -2.22
CA ILE A 35 -12.46 14.87 -0.81
C ILE A 35 -12.40 13.39 -0.50
N PRO A 36 -11.61 12.94 0.51
CA PRO A 36 -11.68 11.57 1.01
C PRO A 36 -13.11 11.26 1.51
N SER A 37 -13.64 10.12 1.10
CA SER A 37 -15.03 9.73 1.37
C SER A 37 -15.10 8.30 1.94
N PRO A 38 -14.79 8.11 3.23
CA PRO A 38 -14.70 6.80 3.86
C PRO A 38 -16.00 6.01 3.83
N ALA A 39 -17.15 6.70 3.92
CA ALA A 39 -18.46 6.05 3.85
C ALA A 39 -18.67 5.18 2.59
N LEU A 40 -18.00 5.53 1.48
CA LEU A 40 -18.07 4.77 0.22
C LEU A 40 -17.31 3.44 0.26
N VAL A 41 -16.44 3.22 1.24
CA VAL A 41 -15.71 1.96 1.39
C VAL A 41 -16.67 0.81 1.74
N ALA A 42 -17.58 1.05 2.70
CA ALA A 42 -18.59 0.06 3.09
C ALA A 42 -19.55 -0.26 1.94
N GLU A 43 -19.95 0.76 1.18
CA GLU A 43 -20.80 0.61 0.00
C GLU A 43 -20.09 -0.21 -1.09
N TYR A 44 -18.84 0.14 -1.39
CA TYR A 44 -18.02 -0.59 -2.36
C TYR A 44 -17.86 -2.06 -1.97
N ASN A 45 -17.52 -2.35 -0.71
CA ASN A 45 -17.36 -3.71 -0.21
C ASN A 45 -18.64 -4.55 -0.36
N ARG A 46 -19.80 -3.95 -0.06
CA ARG A 46 -21.11 -4.60 -0.23
C ARG A 46 -21.38 -4.92 -1.71
N ASP A 47 -21.18 -3.95 -2.59
CA ASP A 47 -21.55 -4.05 -4.00
C ASP A 47 -20.62 -4.96 -4.81
N HIS A 48 -19.37 -5.12 -4.36
CA HIS A 48 -18.36 -5.96 -5.00
C HIS A 48 -18.02 -7.24 -4.23
N ASN A 49 -18.73 -7.50 -3.12
CA ASN A 49 -18.48 -8.65 -2.24
C ASN A 49 -17.00 -8.76 -1.81
N THR A 50 -16.42 -7.63 -1.42
CA THR A 50 -15.04 -7.54 -0.92
C THR A 50 -15.00 -7.20 0.57
N LYS A 51 -13.82 -7.32 1.20
CA LYS A 51 -13.60 -7.04 2.62
C LYS A 51 -12.32 -6.20 2.78
N MET A 52 -12.27 -5.06 2.10
CA MET A 52 -11.15 -4.14 2.26
C MET A 52 -11.40 -3.23 3.46
N GLU A 53 -10.34 -2.94 4.21
CA GLU A 53 -10.42 -1.99 5.31
C GLU A 53 -10.38 -0.55 4.80
N GLU A 54 -10.92 0.36 5.57
CA GLU A 54 -10.86 1.78 5.29
C GLU A 54 -9.42 2.29 5.47
N PHE A 55 -8.89 2.96 4.44
CA PHE A 55 -7.58 3.62 4.56
C PHE A 55 -7.71 4.84 5.50
N PRO A 56 -6.83 4.99 6.51
CA PRO A 56 -6.93 6.08 7.48
C PRO A 56 -6.88 7.47 6.81
N ILE A 57 -7.85 8.32 7.10
CA ILE A 57 -7.93 9.67 6.50
C ILE A 57 -6.73 10.53 6.92
N ASP A 58 -6.24 10.38 8.14
CA ASP A 58 -5.09 11.12 8.65
C ASP A 58 -3.81 10.83 7.88
N ASN A 59 -3.78 9.71 7.16
CA ASN A 59 -2.67 9.33 6.28
C ASN A 59 -2.78 9.92 4.88
N VAL A 60 -3.83 10.71 4.58
CA VAL A 60 -4.06 11.33 3.27
C VAL A 60 -3.80 12.83 3.33
N THR A 61 -2.82 13.30 2.57
CA THR A 61 -2.56 14.74 2.42
C THR A 61 -2.73 15.15 0.96
N LEU A 62 -3.66 16.07 0.70
CA LEU A 62 -3.94 16.61 -0.62
C LEU A 62 -3.30 18.00 -0.78
N GLU A 63 -2.53 18.17 -1.85
CA GLU A 63 -2.03 19.48 -2.28
C GLU A 63 -3.21 20.44 -2.52
N ASP A 64 -3.01 21.74 -2.27
CA ASP A 64 -4.04 22.76 -2.37
C ASP A 64 -5.37 22.42 -1.65
N ASN A 65 -5.23 21.63 -0.58
CA ASN A 65 -6.36 21.13 0.16
C ASN A 65 -7.41 20.43 -0.74
N GLY A 66 -6.95 19.73 -1.79
CA GLY A 66 -7.78 19.01 -2.76
C GLY A 66 -8.47 19.88 -3.80
N SER A 67 -8.08 21.14 -3.99
CA SER A 67 -8.71 22.05 -4.94
C SER A 67 -8.11 21.94 -6.33
N LEU A 68 -8.96 21.69 -7.33
CA LEU A 68 -8.62 21.57 -8.75
C LEU A 68 -9.37 22.66 -9.53
N THR A 69 -8.69 23.34 -10.44
CA THR A 69 -9.34 24.36 -11.27
C THR A 69 -9.08 24.08 -12.75
N VAL A 70 -10.15 23.97 -13.53
CA VAL A 70 -10.09 23.97 -14.99
C VAL A 70 -10.27 25.42 -15.45
N PRO A 71 -9.25 26.08 -16.03
CA PRO A 71 -9.37 27.45 -16.50
C PRO A 71 -10.38 27.59 -17.65
N ALA A 72 -10.95 28.78 -17.79
CA ALA A 72 -11.79 29.10 -18.96
C ALA A 72 -11.03 28.83 -20.28
N GLY A 73 -11.69 28.24 -21.23
CA GLY A 73 -11.12 27.83 -22.52
C GLY A 73 -10.27 26.55 -22.48
N LYS A 74 -10.08 25.94 -21.32
CA LYS A 74 -9.37 24.67 -21.15
C LYS A 74 -10.32 23.50 -20.95
N MET A 75 -9.82 22.28 -21.15
CA MET A 75 -10.56 21.03 -20.96
C MET A 75 -10.10 20.25 -19.72
N ALA A 76 -8.97 20.61 -19.10
CA ALA A 76 -8.43 19.91 -17.97
C ALA A 76 -7.82 20.89 -16.93
N SER A 77 -7.83 20.46 -15.68
CA SER A 77 -7.06 21.10 -14.61
C SER A 77 -5.60 20.72 -14.69
N GLU A 78 -4.74 21.45 -14.01
CA GLU A 78 -3.47 20.91 -13.57
C GLU A 78 -3.71 19.80 -12.54
N ASN A 79 -2.73 18.90 -12.41
CA ASN A 79 -2.81 17.83 -11.43
C ASN A 79 -2.35 18.34 -10.08
N ILE A 80 -3.02 17.93 -9.03
CA ILE A 80 -2.58 18.07 -7.65
C ILE A 80 -1.95 16.76 -7.17
N SER A 81 -1.04 16.85 -6.20
CA SER A 81 -0.43 15.68 -5.55
C SER A 81 -1.31 15.22 -4.39
N MET A 82 -1.43 13.91 -4.25
CA MET A 82 -1.96 13.23 -3.07
C MET A 82 -0.84 12.40 -2.45
N ASN A 83 -0.47 12.71 -1.22
CA ASN A 83 0.53 11.97 -0.46
C ASN A 83 -0.20 11.00 0.49
N LEU A 84 0.23 9.75 0.48
CA LEU A 84 -0.31 8.67 1.29
C LEU A 84 0.78 8.16 2.23
N SER A 85 0.55 8.25 3.55
CA SER A 85 1.44 7.69 4.57
C SER A 85 1.11 6.24 4.85
N ALA A 86 2.12 5.42 5.13
CA ALA A 86 1.94 4.04 5.58
C ALA A 86 1.89 3.92 7.12
N GLU A 87 1.90 5.03 7.84
CA GLU A 87 1.92 5.03 9.31
C GLU A 87 0.70 4.30 9.90
N GLY A 88 0.95 3.35 10.78
CA GLY A 88 -0.10 2.57 11.44
C GLY A 88 -0.86 1.59 10.57
N LEU A 89 -0.41 1.34 9.33
CA LEU A 89 -1.01 0.31 8.48
C LEU A 89 -0.53 -1.09 8.89
N GLU A 90 -1.47 -2.05 8.90
CA GLU A 90 -1.14 -3.46 9.10
C GLU A 90 -0.65 -4.09 7.79
N PRO A 91 0.48 -4.82 7.81
CA PRO A 91 0.99 -5.51 6.62
C PRO A 91 -0.01 -6.52 6.06
N ASP A 92 0.01 -6.69 4.74
CA ASP A 92 -0.83 -7.62 3.98
C ASP A 92 -2.35 -7.41 4.12
N THR A 93 -2.77 -6.34 4.79
CA THR A 93 -4.17 -5.93 4.87
C THR A 93 -4.54 -5.12 3.63
N PRO A 94 -5.61 -5.48 2.90
CA PRO A 94 -6.07 -4.70 1.76
C PRO A 94 -6.88 -3.49 2.24
N TYR A 95 -6.40 -2.29 1.95
CA TYR A 95 -7.09 -1.03 2.23
C TYR A 95 -7.77 -0.46 0.99
N LEU A 96 -8.85 0.27 1.20
CA LEU A 96 -9.56 1.02 0.17
C LEU A 96 -9.68 2.48 0.57
N LEU A 97 -9.26 3.38 -0.33
CA LEU A 97 -9.48 4.82 -0.24
C LEU A 97 -10.42 5.24 -1.36
N ALA A 98 -11.48 5.93 -1.03
CA ALA A 98 -12.38 6.57 -1.98
C ALA A 98 -12.16 8.08 -1.96
N ILE A 99 -11.90 8.68 -3.13
CA ILE A 99 -11.82 10.13 -3.32
C ILE A 99 -13.00 10.57 -4.18
N THR A 100 -13.86 11.41 -3.63
CA THR A 100 -14.97 12.02 -4.37
C THR A 100 -14.54 13.34 -4.97
N LEU A 101 -14.84 13.55 -6.24
CA LEU A 101 -14.63 14.81 -6.95
C LEU A 101 -15.95 15.58 -6.99
N THR A 102 -16.06 16.61 -6.18
CA THR A 102 -17.27 17.45 -6.10
C THR A 102 -17.06 18.76 -6.86
N GLN A 103 -17.92 19.02 -7.83
CA GLN A 103 -17.89 20.24 -8.61
C GLN A 103 -18.72 21.34 -7.91
N ASN A 104 -18.12 22.50 -7.73
CA ASN A 104 -18.77 23.66 -7.10
C ASN A 104 -19.34 24.68 -8.10
N THR A 105 -19.17 24.42 -9.40
CA THR A 105 -19.64 25.34 -10.45
C THR A 105 -20.99 24.88 -11.00
N THR A 106 -21.98 25.75 -10.98
CA THR A 106 -23.33 25.48 -11.53
C THR A 106 -23.31 25.43 -13.06
N GLY A 107 -24.08 24.53 -13.65
CA GLY A 107 -24.34 24.49 -15.10
C GLY A 107 -23.49 23.52 -15.92
N ILE A 108 -22.64 22.71 -15.29
CA ILE A 108 -21.91 21.61 -15.93
C ILE A 108 -22.33 20.31 -15.28
N GLU A 109 -22.96 19.41 -16.04
CA GLU A 109 -23.32 18.08 -15.56
C GLU A 109 -22.06 17.18 -15.50
N ALA A 110 -21.65 16.76 -14.33
CA ALA A 110 -20.61 15.76 -14.14
C ALA A 110 -21.21 14.35 -14.29
N GLN A 111 -20.52 13.46 -15.01
CA GLN A 111 -20.92 12.05 -15.04
C GLN A 111 -20.73 11.42 -13.65
N ALA A 112 -21.81 10.96 -13.02
CA ALA A 112 -21.80 10.36 -11.68
C ALA A 112 -20.76 9.21 -11.56
N SER A 113 -20.60 8.39 -12.60
CA SER A 113 -19.65 7.28 -12.63
C SER A 113 -18.16 7.68 -12.63
N LYS A 114 -17.85 8.97 -12.83
CA LYS A 114 -16.49 9.52 -12.84
C LYS A 114 -16.19 10.46 -11.69
N GLN A 115 -17.14 10.60 -10.77
CA GLN A 115 -17.01 11.48 -9.61
C GLN A 115 -16.26 10.82 -8.44
N VAL A 116 -16.05 9.51 -8.49
CA VAL A 116 -15.34 8.76 -7.45
C VAL A 116 -14.17 8.01 -8.04
N ILE A 117 -13.02 8.16 -7.40
CA ILE A 117 -11.81 7.39 -7.69
C ILE A 117 -11.57 6.48 -6.49
N TYR A 118 -11.39 5.19 -6.75
CA TYR A 118 -11.06 4.20 -5.74
C TYR A 118 -9.60 3.82 -5.86
N TYR A 119 -8.89 3.84 -4.74
CA TYR A 119 -7.51 3.39 -4.61
C TYR A 119 -7.49 2.15 -3.72
N ARG A 120 -7.06 1.02 -4.29
CA ARG A 120 -6.74 -0.17 -3.53
C ARG A 120 -5.29 -0.08 -3.09
N ILE A 121 -5.05 -0.05 -1.79
CA ILE A 121 -3.74 0.14 -1.21
C ILE A 121 -3.33 -1.15 -0.50
N SER A 122 -2.11 -1.62 -0.78
CA SER A 122 -1.50 -2.76 -0.11
C SER A 122 -0.20 -2.30 0.52
N PHE A 123 -0.07 -2.51 1.82
CA PHE A 123 1.18 -2.25 2.54
C PHE A 123 1.92 -3.56 2.79
N ARG A 124 3.22 -3.57 2.57
CA ARG A 124 4.06 -4.75 2.73
C ARG A 124 5.37 -4.40 3.42
N ILE A 125 5.83 -5.31 4.26
CA ILE A 125 7.18 -5.28 4.81
C ILE A 125 8.12 -5.87 3.74
N LYS A 126 9.25 -5.23 3.48
CA LYS A 126 10.30 -5.80 2.64
C LYS A 126 10.91 -7.00 3.34
N THR A 127 10.73 -8.18 2.76
CA THR A 127 11.44 -9.37 3.24
C THR A 127 12.86 -9.34 2.72
N THR A 128 13.81 -9.23 3.63
CA THR A 128 15.23 -9.37 3.30
C THR A 128 15.57 -10.85 3.18
N THR A 129 16.13 -11.25 2.06
CA THR A 129 16.65 -12.62 1.91
C THR A 129 17.94 -12.73 2.71
N CYS A 130 18.02 -13.66 3.68
CA CYS A 130 19.25 -13.94 4.41
C CYS A 130 20.39 -14.29 3.44
N GLN A 131 21.52 -13.61 3.58
CA GLN A 131 22.73 -13.98 2.85
C GLN A 131 23.47 -15.11 3.57
N PRO A 132 24.14 -16.01 2.86
CA PRO A 132 24.90 -17.10 3.50
C PRO A 132 25.94 -16.63 4.53
N SER A 133 26.46 -15.40 4.38
CA SER A 133 27.40 -14.79 5.32
C SER A 133 26.76 -14.41 6.67
N GLU A 134 25.43 -14.40 6.76
CA GLU A 134 24.69 -14.06 7.97
C GLU A 134 24.32 -15.29 8.81
N TRP A 135 24.75 -16.47 8.37
CA TRP A 135 24.51 -17.72 9.04
C TRP A 135 25.69 -18.09 9.95
N GLU A 136 25.40 -18.44 11.19
CA GLU A 136 26.39 -18.98 12.12
C GLU A 136 26.34 -20.49 12.11
N THR A 137 27.52 -21.12 12.06
CA THR A 137 27.67 -22.56 12.25
C THR A 137 28.00 -22.83 13.71
N ILE A 138 27.13 -23.54 14.39
CA ILE A 138 27.35 -23.95 15.79
C ILE A 138 27.75 -25.44 15.78
N GLU A 139 28.92 -25.74 16.28
CA GLU A 139 29.32 -27.12 16.56
C GLU A 139 28.60 -27.61 17.81
N ILE A 140 27.80 -28.66 17.65
CA ILE A 140 27.08 -29.28 18.77
C ILE A 140 28.04 -30.28 19.40
N PRO A 141 28.33 -30.19 20.73
CA PRO A 141 29.13 -31.16 21.44
C PRO A 141 28.53 -32.57 21.33
N PRO A 142 29.34 -33.64 21.45
CA PRO A 142 29.00 -35.02 21.08
C PRO A 142 27.96 -35.72 21.97
N LEU A 143 27.03 -34.99 22.57
CA LEU A 143 25.82 -35.53 23.23
C LEU A 143 24.84 -36.18 22.23
N LEU A 144 25.00 -35.85 20.96
CA LEU A 144 24.20 -36.44 19.85
C LEU A 144 25.22 -36.97 18.82
N PRO A 145 25.60 -38.23 18.86
CA PRO A 145 26.73 -38.78 18.12
C PRO A 145 26.59 -38.70 16.57
N ASN A 146 25.46 -38.25 16.05
CA ASN A 146 25.19 -38.15 14.62
C ASN A 146 24.95 -36.73 14.13
N LEU A 147 25.06 -35.71 15.00
CA LEU A 147 24.89 -34.31 14.60
C LEU A 147 26.27 -33.62 14.57
N THR A 148 26.71 -33.23 13.40
CA THR A 148 28.03 -32.60 13.20
C THR A 148 27.97 -31.08 13.26
N SER A 149 26.89 -30.46 12.81
CA SER A 149 26.72 -29.00 12.86
C SER A 149 25.26 -28.59 12.67
N VAL A 150 24.92 -27.46 13.22
CA VAL A 150 23.62 -26.79 13.03
C VAL A 150 23.86 -25.34 12.61
N PHE A 151 23.15 -24.90 11.61
CA PHE A 151 23.23 -23.53 11.14
C PHE A 151 22.11 -22.70 11.79
N TYR A 152 22.46 -21.54 12.32
CA TYR A 152 21.54 -20.58 12.88
C TYR A 152 21.56 -19.30 12.06
N VAL A 153 20.41 -18.70 11.88
CA VAL A 153 20.31 -17.33 11.41
C VAL A 153 20.65 -16.41 12.58
N ASN A 154 21.50 -15.41 12.35
CA ASN A 154 21.80 -14.41 13.36
C ASN A 154 20.52 -13.65 13.74
N THR A 155 20.03 -13.86 14.97
CA THR A 155 18.78 -13.30 15.45
C THR A 155 18.89 -11.81 15.84
N GLU A 156 20.09 -11.24 15.87
CA GLU A 156 20.30 -9.83 16.19
C GLU A 156 19.87 -8.91 15.04
N THR A 157 19.88 -9.41 13.81
CA THR A 157 19.52 -8.65 12.59
C THR A 157 18.11 -8.94 12.09
N TYR A 158 17.40 -9.91 12.65
CA TYR A 158 16.07 -10.32 12.18
C TYR A 158 15.04 -10.25 13.31
N GLN A 159 13.79 -9.90 12.91
CA GLN A 159 12.68 -10.00 13.86
C GLN A 159 12.51 -11.47 14.30
N PRO A 160 12.27 -11.74 15.59
CA PRO A 160 12.24 -13.10 16.13
C PRO A 160 11.26 -14.05 15.41
N SER A 161 10.15 -13.55 14.92
CA SER A 161 9.16 -14.32 14.16
C SER A 161 9.68 -14.79 12.81
N ILE A 162 10.46 -13.96 12.11
CA ILE A 162 11.06 -14.27 10.82
C ILE A 162 12.24 -15.22 11.02
N ALA A 163 13.10 -14.97 12.01
CA ALA A 163 14.21 -15.82 12.34
C ALA A 163 13.77 -17.24 12.72
N ALA A 164 12.68 -17.39 13.46
CA ALA A 164 12.14 -18.71 13.81
C ALA A 164 11.63 -19.47 12.57
N ALA A 165 10.95 -18.79 11.63
CA ALA A 165 10.46 -19.40 10.40
C ALA A 165 11.61 -19.83 9.47
N TRP A 166 12.66 -19.02 9.38
CA TRP A 166 13.84 -19.34 8.57
C TRP A 166 14.69 -20.45 9.20
N GLY A 167 14.95 -20.36 10.50
CA GLY A 167 15.66 -21.41 11.24
C GLY A 167 15.00 -22.77 11.11
N ALA A 168 13.69 -22.87 11.16
CA ALA A 168 12.94 -24.11 10.96
C ALA A 168 13.13 -24.69 9.55
N LYS A 169 13.11 -23.88 8.50
CA LYS A 169 13.30 -24.34 7.12
C LYS A 169 14.70 -24.88 6.83
N VAL A 170 15.72 -24.25 7.38
CA VAL A 170 17.12 -24.67 7.16
C VAL A 170 17.46 -25.91 7.96
N ASN A 171 17.02 -25.97 9.20
CA ASN A 171 17.28 -27.12 10.05
C ASN A 171 16.63 -28.41 9.52
N PHE A 172 15.47 -28.34 8.86
CA PHE A 172 14.86 -29.52 8.27
C PHE A 172 15.67 -30.13 7.13
N SER A 173 16.27 -29.33 6.26
CA SER A 173 17.10 -29.87 5.16
C SER A 173 18.43 -30.46 5.64
N GLN A 174 19.00 -29.94 6.72
CA GLN A 174 20.23 -30.42 7.32
C GLN A 174 20.04 -31.71 8.15
N LEU A 175 18.95 -31.78 8.91
CA LEU A 175 18.63 -32.98 9.70
C LEU A 175 18.37 -34.21 8.84
N TYR A 176 17.82 -34.05 7.64
CA TYR A 176 17.61 -35.15 6.70
C TYR A 176 18.91 -35.63 5.99
N SER A 177 19.91 -34.76 5.86
CA SER A 177 21.19 -35.12 5.26
C SER A 177 22.15 -35.86 6.20
N LEU A 178 21.88 -35.78 7.52
CA LEU A 178 22.71 -36.42 8.55
C LEU A 178 22.17 -37.81 8.99
N GLY A 179 21.04 -38.23 8.45
CA GLY A 179 20.36 -39.50 8.78
C GLY A 179 20.62 -40.66 7.86
N ASN A 180 21.67 -40.63 7.00
CA ASN A 180 22.12 -41.78 6.16
C ASN A 180 23.52 -42.21 6.53
#